data_012b75acf4abb8316862ef492c883b8e
#
_entry.id   012b75acf4abb8316862ef492c883b8e
#
_cell.length_a   1.000
_cell.length_b   1.000
_cell.length_c   1.000
_cell.angle_alpha   90.00
_cell.angle_beta   90.00
_cell.angle_gamma   90.00
#
_symmetry.space_group_name_H-M   'P 1'
#
loop_
_entity.id
_entity.type
_entity.pdbx_description
1 polymer ?
#
loop_
_entity_poly.entity_id
_entity_poly.type
_entity_poly.pdbx_seq_one_letter_code
_entity_poly.pdbx_strand_id
1 'polypeptide(L)'
;MKKFKKLIAVALAVILSLSVMSVAAFASTTDSLKRTADGTWLYMENGEHNAYYTGLVKYYDTWYYVENGVLNWNYTGPTEYYGTTYYVIKSILEWDYSSLVCVNDVWHYVENGVYSNDYTGLTKYYGTWYYVEDGVLNWNKNGLYNYYGNEWCYLTNGQIDTYYTGLVNYYGTWYYVEEGFLNWDYCSLTNYYGTYYG
;
A
#
# COMPACT_ATOMS: atom_id res chain seq x y z
N MET A 1 -21.97 6.93 -4.14
CA MET A 1 -22.33 5.80 -3.26
C MET A 1 -22.62 4.46 -3.97
N LYS A 2 -23.05 4.40 -5.22
CA LYS A 2 -23.36 3.10 -5.91
C LYS A 2 -22.13 2.39 -6.51
N LYS A 3 -21.02 3.09 -6.81
CA LYS A 3 -19.80 2.48 -7.36
C LYS A 3 -18.91 1.82 -6.31
N PHE A 4 -18.91 2.33 -5.08
CA PHE A 4 -18.15 1.74 -3.96
C PHE A 4 -18.68 0.36 -3.54
N LYS A 5 -20.00 0.14 -3.64
CA LYS A 5 -20.60 -1.18 -3.32
C LYS A 5 -20.25 -2.28 -4.32
N LYS A 6 -19.86 -1.92 -5.56
CA LYS A 6 -19.47 -2.93 -6.58
C LYS A 6 -18.01 -3.39 -6.43
N LEU A 7 -17.09 -2.55 -5.96
CA LEU A 7 -15.70 -2.96 -5.70
C LEU A 7 -15.60 -3.90 -4.49
N ILE A 8 -16.37 -3.62 -3.43
CA ILE A 8 -16.44 -4.51 -2.25
C ILE A 8 -17.06 -5.87 -2.63
N ALA A 9 -18.03 -5.88 -3.54
CA ALA A 9 -18.66 -7.13 -3.99
C ALA A 9 -17.73 -8.00 -4.85
N VAL A 10 -16.81 -7.41 -5.62
CA VAL A 10 -15.84 -8.16 -6.44
C VAL A 10 -14.72 -8.72 -5.56
N ALA A 11 -14.23 -7.96 -4.57
CA ALA A 11 -13.25 -8.45 -3.60
C ALA A 11 -13.83 -9.58 -2.73
N LEU A 12 -15.10 -9.48 -2.31
CA LEU A 12 -15.77 -10.56 -1.58
C LEU A 12 -16.06 -11.79 -2.46
N ALA A 13 -16.33 -11.61 -3.77
CA ALA A 13 -16.59 -12.72 -4.67
C ALA A 13 -15.32 -13.54 -4.99
N VAL A 14 -14.15 -12.89 -5.03
CA VAL A 14 -12.86 -13.61 -5.18
C VAL A 14 -12.50 -14.39 -3.91
N ILE A 15 -12.82 -13.86 -2.73
CA ILE A 15 -12.62 -14.57 -1.45
C ILE A 15 -13.62 -15.73 -1.31
N LEU A 16 -14.84 -15.60 -1.83
CA LEU A 16 -15.85 -16.67 -1.79
C LEU A 16 -15.65 -17.76 -2.85
N SER A 17 -14.99 -17.46 -3.98
CA SER A 17 -14.71 -18.48 -5.00
C SER A 17 -13.50 -19.37 -4.65
N LEU A 18 -12.62 -18.95 -3.73
CA LEU A 18 -11.57 -19.79 -3.17
C LEU A 18 -12.06 -20.70 -2.03
N SER A 19 -13.25 -20.47 -1.48
CA SER A 19 -13.79 -21.25 -0.36
C SER A 19 -14.57 -22.51 -0.81
N VAL A 20 -14.69 -22.80 -2.10
CA VAL A 20 -15.42 -23.98 -2.61
C VAL A 20 -14.49 -25.02 -3.24
N MET A 21 -13.18 -24.82 -3.26
CA MET A 21 -12.26 -25.86 -3.67
C MET A 21 -11.82 -26.69 -2.47
N SER A 22 -12.45 -27.85 -2.39
CA SER A 22 -12.01 -29.07 -1.65
C SER A 22 -12.01 -29.00 -0.12
N VAL A 23 -13.19 -29.17 0.47
CA VAL A 23 -13.31 -29.75 1.83
C VAL A 23 -12.91 -31.25 1.88
N ALA A 24 -12.26 -31.75 0.86
CA ALA A 24 -11.98 -33.21 0.74
C ALA A 24 -10.50 -33.58 0.91
N ALA A 25 -9.61 -32.69 1.34
CA ALA A 25 -8.19 -33.05 1.53
C ALA A 25 -7.51 -32.36 2.72
N PHE A 26 -8.25 -31.97 3.74
CA PHE A 26 -7.62 -31.64 5.04
C PHE A 26 -7.57 -32.84 5.97
N ALA A 27 -7.14 -33.97 5.41
CA ALA A 27 -6.57 -35.03 6.21
C ALA A 27 -5.25 -34.49 6.76
N SER A 28 -5.30 -34.05 8.04
CA SER A 28 -4.13 -33.87 8.91
C SER A 28 -2.87 -33.37 8.18
N THR A 29 -2.84 -32.10 7.75
CA THR A 29 -1.56 -31.51 7.40
C THR A 29 -0.78 -31.35 8.70
N THR A 30 0.25 -32.13 8.86
CA THR A 30 1.23 -32.02 9.93
C THR A 30 2.14 -30.83 9.73
N ASP A 31 1.79 -29.99 8.76
CA ASP A 31 2.51 -28.74 8.43
C ASP A 31 2.14 -27.67 9.42
N SER A 32 3.09 -27.25 10.23
CA SER A 32 2.83 -26.35 11.36
C SER A 32 4.12 -25.78 11.93
N LEU A 33 3.98 -24.83 12.82
CA LEU A 33 5.09 -24.36 13.66
C LEU A 33 5.16 -25.20 14.93
N LYS A 34 6.36 -25.69 15.26
CA LYS A 34 6.64 -26.46 16.47
C LYS A 34 7.72 -25.75 17.29
N ARG A 35 7.41 -25.53 18.56
CA ARG A 35 8.38 -24.95 19.50
C ARG A 35 9.30 -26.03 20.06
N THR A 36 10.60 -25.80 20.02
CA THR A 36 11.64 -26.64 20.63
C THR A 36 11.85 -26.31 22.12
N ALA A 37 12.61 -27.12 22.83
CA ALA A 37 12.86 -26.93 24.25
C ALA A 37 13.66 -25.66 24.57
N ASP A 38 14.49 -25.18 23.64
CA ASP A 38 15.26 -23.93 23.73
C ASP A 38 14.45 -22.69 23.32
N GLY A 39 13.17 -22.88 22.92
CA GLY A 39 12.26 -21.79 22.58
C GLY A 39 12.23 -21.42 21.11
N THR A 40 13.04 -22.06 20.26
CA THR A 40 13.03 -21.85 18.81
C THR A 40 11.74 -22.40 18.17
N TRP A 41 11.19 -21.73 17.17
CA TRP A 41 10.04 -22.21 16.42
C TRP A 41 10.48 -22.71 15.05
N LEU A 42 10.21 -23.97 14.76
CA LEU A 42 10.58 -24.67 13.54
C LEU A 42 9.34 -24.89 12.65
N TYR A 43 9.51 -24.72 11.35
CA TYR A 43 8.51 -25.13 10.38
C TYR A 43 8.61 -26.64 10.13
N MET A 44 7.49 -27.30 10.35
CA MET A 44 7.34 -28.73 10.16
C MET A 44 6.50 -28.99 8.92
N GLU A 45 7.01 -29.77 7.99
CA GLU A 45 6.31 -30.24 6.81
C GLU A 45 6.23 -31.78 6.86
N ASN A 46 5.03 -32.33 6.74
CA ASN A 46 4.79 -33.78 6.91
C ASN A 46 5.37 -34.35 8.21
N GLY A 47 5.44 -33.56 9.27
CA GLY A 47 5.95 -33.98 10.58
C GLY A 47 7.45 -33.86 10.76
N GLU A 48 8.20 -33.46 9.73
CA GLU A 48 9.65 -33.28 9.75
C GLU A 48 10.02 -31.80 9.62
N HIS A 49 11.16 -31.38 10.19
CA HIS A 49 11.66 -30.03 10.06
C HIS A 49 12.14 -29.76 8.62
N ASN A 50 11.47 -28.84 7.92
CA ASN A 50 11.93 -28.37 6.61
C ASN A 50 12.81 -27.12 6.76
N ALA A 51 14.13 -27.34 6.81
CA ALA A 51 15.14 -26.30 6.95
C ALA A 51 15.34 -25.43 5.68
N TYR A 52 14.68 -25.76 4.58
CA TYR A 52 14.80 -25.02 3.31
C TYR A 52 13.62 -24.10 3.04
N TYR A 53 12.57 -24.20 3.81
CA TYR A 53 11.38 -23.38 3.61
C TYR A 53 11.61 -21.95 4.05
N THR A 54 11.27 -21.00 3.16
CA THR A 54 11.21 -19.57 3.47
C THR A 54 9.90 -19.01 2.91
N GLY A 55 9.10 -18.36 3.76
CA GLY A 55 7.80 -17.81 3.36
C GLY A 55 6.80 -17.74 4.51
N LEU A 56 5.52 -17.58 4.16
CA LEU A 56 4.44 -17.48 5.15
C LEU A 56 3.92 -18.86 5.56
N VAL A 57 3.73 -19.03 6.85
CA VAL A 57 3.12 -20.21 7.47
C VAL A 57 1.96 -19.77 8.36
N LYS A 58 0.79 -20.38 8.17
CA LYS A 58 -0.34 -20.14 9.06
C LYS A 58 -0.21 -21.03 10.31
N TYR A 59 -0.28 -20.41 11.48
CA TYR A 59 -0.33 -21.09 12.76
C TYR A 59 -1.48 -20.54 13.59
N TYR A 60 -2.45 -21.38 13.87
CA TYR A 60 -3.79 -20.96 14.32
C TYR A 60 -4.40 -19.93 13.35
N ASP A 61 -4.76 -18.75 13.81
CA ASP A 61 -5.38 -17.69 12.98
C ASP A 61 -4.40 -16.62 12.51
N THR A 62 -3.08 -16.83 12.75
CA THR A 62 -2.03 -15.86 12.45
C THR A 62 -1.07 -16.40 11.40
N TRP A 63 -0.63 -15.53 10.48
CA TRP A 63 0.39 -15.84 9.50
C TRP A 63 1.75 -15.34 9.97
N TYR A 64 2.74 -16.20 9.93
CA TYR A 64 4.10 -15.93 10.37
C TYR A 64 5.10 -16.11 9.26
N TYR A 65 6.14 -15.29 9.25
CA TYR A 65 7.27 -15.43 8.34
C TYR A 65 8.32 -16.39 8.91
N VAL A 66 8.63 -17.36 8.10
CA VAL A 66 9.68 -18.35 8.36
C VAL A 66 10.82 -18.15 7.38
N GLU A 67 12.05 -18.23 7.85
CA GLU A 67 13.26 -18.15 7.06
C GLU A 67 14.14 -19.35 7.32
N ASN A 68 14.48 -20.09 6.24
CA ASN A 68 15.28 -21.34 6.36
C ASN A 68 14.72 -22.31 7.43
N GLY A 69 13.41 -22.50 7.41
CA GLY A 69 12.71 -23.41 8.33
C GLY A 69 12.57 -22.92 9.76
N VAL A 70 12.98 -21.69 10.09
CA VAL A 70 12.93 -21.11 11.43
C VAL A 70 12.09 -19.83 11.41
N LEU A 71 11.21 -19.67 12.40
CA LEU A 71 10.45 -18.45 12.58
C LEU A 71 11.38 -17.27 12.91
N ASN A 72 11.45 -16.26 12.04
CA ASN A 72 12.31 -15.11 12.21
C ASN A 72 11.54 -13.90 12.78
N TRP A 73 11.50 -13.79 14.12
CA TRP A 73 10.79 -12.72 14.83
C TRP A 73 11.24 -11.29 14.51
N ASN A 74 12.41 -11.12 13.90
CA ASN A 74 12.96 -9.80 13.60
C ASN A 74 12.67 -9.36 12.16
N TYR A 75 12.10 -10.23 11.33
CA TYR A 75 11.85 -9.91 9.94
C TYR A 75 10.70 -8.90 9.81
N THR A 76 10.97 -7.82 9.11
CA THR A 76 9.98 -6.86 8.66
C THR A 76 10.27 -6.56 7.19
N GLY A 77 9.32 -6.80 6.31
CA GLY A 77 9.53 -6.62 4.88
C GLY A 77 8.53 -7.39 4.01
N PRO A 78 8.77 -7.38 2.68
CA PRO A 78 7.94 -8.09 1.73
C PRO A 78 8.16 -9.60 1.79
N THR A 79 7.11 -10.35 1.59
CA THR A 79 7.18 -11.80 1.37
C THR A 79 6.16 -12.22 0.32
N GLU A 80 6.56 -13.12 -0.56
CA GLU A 80 5.68 -13.64 -1.60
C GLU A 80 4.98 -14.92 -1.13
N TYR A 81 3.67 -14.99 -1.39
CA TYR A 81 2.89 -16.19 -1.12
C TYR A 81 1.81 -16.35 -2.20
N TYR A 82 1.88 -17.45 -2.94
CA TYR A 82 1.00 -17.76 -4.09
C TYR A 82 0.87 -16.60 -5.10
N GLY A 83 1.99 -15.95 -5.45
CA GLY A 83 2.03 -14.88 -6.44
C GLY A 83 1.53 -13.51 -5.94
N THR A 84 1.23 -13.40 -4.65
CA THR A 84 0.88 -12.13 -3.99
C THR A 84 2.01 -11.72 -3.05
N THR A 85 2.44 -10.47 -3.13
CA THR A 85 3.43 -9.91 -2.22
C THR A 85 2.73 -9.30 -1.01
N TYR A 86 3.03 -9.83 0.16
CA TYR A 86 2.55 -9.36 1.46
C TYR A 86 3.64 -8.58 2.19
N TYR A 87 3.24 -7.72 3.10
CA TYR A 87 4.15 -7.03 4.00
C TYR A 87 3.97 -7.55 5.43
N VAL A 88 5.04 -8.07 5.99
CA VAL A 88 5.06 -8.55 7.37
C VAL A 88 5.81 -7.59 8.28
N ILE A 89 5.36 -7.49 9.51
CA ILE A 89 5.96 -6.66 10.57
C ILE A 89 6.34 -7.58 11.73
N LYS A 90 7.63 -7.63 12.05
CA LYS A 90 8.15 -8.52 13.10
C LYS A 90 7.61 -9.94 12.96
N SER A 91 7.77 -10.48 11.77
CA SER A 91 7.33 -11.82 11.37
C SER A 91 5.83 -12.05 11.24
N ILE A 92 4.98 -11.09 11.54
CA ILE A 92 3.52 -11.25 11.53
C ILE A 92 2.94 -10.50 10.32
N LEU A 93 2.03 -11.16 9.62
CA LEU A 93 1.22 -10.50 8.58
C LEU A 93 0.05 -9.77 9.25
N GLU A 94 0.12 -8.43 9.19
CA GLU A 94 -0.88 -7.54 9.76
C GLU A 94 -1.87 -7.11 8.68
N TRP A 95 -3.06 -7.72 8.69
CA TRP A 95 -4.10 -7.48 7.68
C TRP A 95 -4.69 -6.07 7.67
N ASP A 96 -4.59 -5.35 8.78
CA ASP A 96 -5.10 -3.98 8.90
C ASP A 96 -4.04 -2.92 8.54
N TYR A 97 -2.83 -3.35 8.19
CA TYR A 97 -1.74 -2.43 7.88
C TYR A 97 -1.90 -1.84 6.49
N SER A 98 -2.07 -0.52 6.42
CA SER A 98 -2.12 0.23 5.16
C SER A 98 -1.28 1.50 5.29
N SER A 99 -0.20 1.60 4.50
CA SER A 99 0.75 2.71 4.57
C SER A 99 1.77 2.66 3.43
N LEU A 100 2.62 3.70 3.36
CA LEU A 100 3.86 3.65 2.60
C LEU A 100 4.94 2.90 3.39
N VAL A 101 5.66 2.02 2.72
CA VAL A 101 6.81 1.29 3.25
C VAL A 101 8.01 1.48 2.34
N CYS A 102 9.19 1.69 2.93
CA CYS A 102 10.43 1.81 2.18
C CYS A 102 11.19 0.48 2.19
N VAL A 103 11.44 -0.06 1.00
CA VAL A 103 12.21 -1.29 0.82
C VAL A 103 13.26 -1.05 -0.27
N ASN A 104 14.52 -1.24 0.05
CA ASN A 104 15.66 -0.99 -0.87
C ASN A 104 15.60 0.40 -1.52
N ASP A 105 15.33 1.44 -0.71
CA ASP A 105 15.21 2.85 -1.13
C ASP A 105 14.04 3.15 -2.07
N VAL A 106 13.12 2.21 -2.27
CA VAL A 106 11.88 2.40 -3.02
C VAL A 106 10.71 2.42 -2.05
N TRP A 107 9.83 3.42 -2.19
CA TRP A 107 8.62 3.53 -1.38
C TRP A 107 7.44 2.88 -2.10
N HIS A 108 6.86 1.87 -1.46
CA HIS A 108 5.72 1.13 -1.95
C HIS A 108 4.47 1.41 -1.12
N TYR A 109 3.32 1.36 -1.76
CA TYR A 109 2.05 1.41 -1.06
C TYR A 109 1.58 -0.01 -0.70
N VAL A 110 1.29 -0.18 0.57
CA VAL A 110 0.69 -1.40 1.12
C VAL A 110 -0.74 -1.07 1.54
N GLU A 111 -1.67 -1.90 1.16
CA GLU A 111 -3.07 -1.83 1.56
C GLU A 111 -3.52 -3.16 2.15
N ASN A 112 -4.02 -3.13 3.39
CA ASN A 112 -4.47 -4.35 4.09
C ASN A 112 -3.42 -5.47 4.08
N GLY A 113 -2.17 -5.13 4.38
CA GLY A 113 -1.06 -6.06 4.42
C GLY A 113 -0.52 -6.53 3.07
N VAL A 114 -1.07 -6.06 1.95
CA VAL A 114 -0.71 -6.47 0.58
C VAL A 114 -0.07 -5.30 -0.17
N TYR A 115 0.97 -5.57 -0.95
CA TYR A 115 1.51 -4.60 -1.90
C TYR A 115 0.46 -4.30 -2.99
N SER A 116 0.01 -3.07 -3.07
CA SER A 116 -1.01 -2.61 -4.02
C SER A 116 -0.34 -2.03 -5.27
N ASN A 117 0.02 -2.89 -6.21
CA ASN A 117 0.77 -2.51 -7.42
C ASN A 117 -0.07 -1.75 -8.47
N ASP A 118 -1.37 -1.65 -8.28
CA ASP A 118 -2.33 -0.95 -9.15
C ASP A 118 -2.86 0.36 -8.53
N TYR A 119 -2.46 0.67 -7.30
CA TYR A 119 -2.89 1.90 -6.64
C TYR A 119 -2.23 3.11 -7.28
N THR A 120 -3.06 4.06 -7.74
CA THR A 120 -2.61 5.38 -8.19
C THR A 120 -3.46 6.44 -7.53
N GLY A 121 -2.83 7.34 -6.75
CA GLY A 121 -3.54 8.36 -5.99
C GLY A 121 -2.69 8.97 -4.88
N LEU A 122 -3.37 9.73 -4.01
CA LEU A 122 -2.74 10.32 -2.83
C LEU A 122 -2.88 9.42 -1.62
N THR A 123 -1.78 9.22 -0.91
CA THR A 123 -1.76 8.56 0.40
C THR A 123 -1.08 9.44 1.44
N LYS A 124 -1.51 9.32 2.71
CA LYS A 124 -0.95 10.10 3.80
C LYS A 124 0.06 9.28 4.60
N TYR A 125 1.26 9.84 4.79
CA TYR A 125 2.32 9.23 5.59
C TYR A 125 2.93 10.26 6.53
N TYR A 126 2.90 10.01 7.83
CA TYR A 126 3.36 10.93 8.88
C TYR A 126 2.86 12.38 8.72
N GLY A 127 1.61 12.55 8.32
CA GLY A 127 0.98 13.87 8.19
C GLY A 127 1.12 14.52 6.82
N THR A 128 2.02 14.05 5.96
CA THR A 128 2.25 14.56 4.60
C THR A 128 1.52 13.69 3.58
N TRP A 129 0.94 14.31 2.56
CA TRP A 129 0.32 13.63 1.44
C TRP A 129 1.32 13.39 0.31
N TYR A 130 1.39 12.18 -0.17
CA TYR A 130 2.27 11.72 -1.23
C TYR A 130 1.49 11.13 -2.40
N TYR A 131 2.00 11.36 -3.61
CA TYR A 131 1.45 10.77 -4.82
C TYR A 131 2.12 9.43 -5.12
N VAL A 132 1.28 8.42 -5.20
CA VAL A 132 1.64 7.06 -5.59
C VAL A 132 1.15 6.82 -7.01
N GLU A 133 1.93 6.14 -7.82
CA GLU A 133 1.59 5.71 -9.18
C GLU A 133 1.99 4.25 -9.33
N ASP A 134 1.01 3.42 -9.71
CA ASP A 134 1.21 1.98 -9.86
C ASP A 134 1.88 1.35 -8.62
N GLY A 135 1.39 1.69 -7.44
CA GLY A 135 1.87 1.18 -6.16
C GLY A 135 3.19 1.74 -5.66
N VAL A 136 3.85 2.64 -6.40
CA VAL A 136 5.15 3.23 -6.05
C VAL A 136 5.03 4.74 -5.90
N LEU A 137 5.69 5.29 -4.87
CA LEU A 137 5.73 6.74 -4.67
C LEU A 137 6.51 7.41 -5.81
N ASN A 138 5.84 8.32 -6.53
CA ASN A 138 6.43 9.02 -7.67
C ASN A 138 6.94 10.42 -7.26
N TRP A 139 8.23 10.51 -6.97
CA TRP A 139 8.92 11.75 -6.63
C TRP A 139 9.01 12.77 -7.79
N ASN A 140 8.76 12.34 -9.04
CA ASN A 140 8.84 13.21 -10.20
C ASN A 140 7.49 13.88 -10.53
N LYS A 141 6.43 13.54 -9.81
CA LYS A 141 5.11 14.13 -10.04
C LYS A 141 5.08 15.57 -9.55
N ASN A 142 4.80 16.49 -10.48
CA ASN A 142 4.70 17.92 -10.22
C ASN A 142 3.48 18.52 -10.92
N GLY A 143 2.98 19.64 -10.41
CA GLY A 143 1.87 20.40 -11.01
C GLY A 143 0.51 20.05 -10.43
N LEU A 144 -0.55 20.47 -11.11
CA LEU A 144 -1.92 20.22 -10.67
C LEU A 144 -2.30 18.75 -10.81
N TYR A 145 -2.92 18.21 -9.78
CA TYR A 145 -3.46 16.87 -9.74
C TYR A 145 -4.90 16.88 -9.21
N ASN A 146 -5.81 16.28 -9.99
CA ASN A 146 -7.18 16.08 -9.53
C ASN A 146 -7.25 14.79 -8.70
N TYR A 147 -7.59 14.91 -7.43
CA TYR A 147 -7.64 13.75 -6.55
C TYR A 147 -9.06 13.29 -6.21
N TYR A 148 -10.06 14.18 -6.38
CA TYR A 148 -11.46 13.80 -6.17
C TYR A 148 -12.42 14.83 -6.80
N GLY A 149 -13.22 14.40 -7.78
CA GLY A 149 -14.24 15.27 -8.39
C GLY A 149 -13.67 16.57 -8.94
N ASN A 150 -14.02 17.71 -8.33
CA ASN A 150 -13.47 19.02 -8.65
C ASN A 150 -12.37 19.48 -7.69
N GLU A 151 -11.88 18.59 -6.85
CA GLU A 151 -10.83 18.92 -5.89
C GLU A 151 -9.46 18.64 -6.48
N TRP A 152 -8.66 19.69 -6.53
CA TRP A 152 -7.31 19.69 -7.12
C TRP A 152 -6.29 20.17 -6.11
N CYS A 153 -5.12 19.56 -6.13
CA CYS A 153 -3.97 20.03 -5.37
C CYS A 153 -2.77 20.27 -6.29
N TYR A 154 -1.82 21.02 -5.77
CA TYR A 154 -0.54 21.27 -6.43
C TYR A 154 0.53 20.37 -5.81
N LEU A 155 1.18 19.60 -6.65
CA LEU A 155 2.24 18.68 -6.27
C LEU A 155 3.61 19.26 -6.61
N THR A 156 4.54 19.10 -5.68
CA THR A 156 5.96 19.33 -5.88
C THR A 156 6.71 18.10 -5.40
N ASN A 157 7.49 17.49 -6.29
CA ASN A 157 8.26 16.27 -5.98
C ASN A 157 7.39 15.19 -5.31
N GLY A 158 6.23 14.91 -5.89
CA GLY A 158 5.33 13.86 -5.41
C GLY A 158 4.62 14.15 -4.09
N GLN A 159 4.70 15.37 -3.57
CA GLN A 159 4.04 15.79 -2.33
C GLN A 159 3.07 16.94 -2.59
N ILE A 160 1.99 17.03 -1.81
CA ILE A 160 1.17 18.25 -1.82
C ILE A 160 2.01 19.39 -1.22
N ASP A 161 2.22 20.42 -2.03
CA ASP A 161 2.96 21.61 -1.63
C ASP A 161 2.02 22.67 -1.01
N THR A 162 1.76 22.54 0.27
CA THR A 162 0.89 23.46 1.03
C THR A 162 1.45 24.87 1.19
N TYR A 163 2.70 25.10 0.79
CA TYR A 163 3.31 26.43 0.80
C TYR A 163 3.15 27.17 -0.54
N TYR A 164 2.75 26.44 -1.59
CA TYR A 164 2.58 27.05 -2.89
C TYR A 164 1.29 27.87 -2.94
N THR A 165 1.43 29.15 -3.28
CA THR A 165 0.32 30.06 -3.59
C THR A 165 0.68 30.86 -4.83
N GLY A 166 -0.15 30.81 -5.88
CA GLY A 166 0.10 31.49 -7.13
C GLY A 166 -0.59 30.88 -8.34
N LEU A 167 -0.24 31.40 -9.53
CA LEU A 167 -0.79 30.92 -10.80
C LEU A 167 -0.03 29.70 -11.31
N VAL A 168 -0.79 28.72 -11.78
CA VAL A 168 -0.29 27.50 -12.44
C VAL A 168 -0.92 27.39 -13.82
N ASN A 169 -0.09 27.20 -14.85
CA ASN A 169 -0.59 26.85 -16.18
C ASN A 169 -0.83 25.34 -16.27
N TYR A 170 -2.06 24.97 -16.61
CA TYR A 170 -2.44 23.59 -16.82
C TYR A 170 -3.15 23.45 -18.17
N TYR A 171 -2.50 22.78 -19.11
CA TYR A 171 -2.96 22.64 -20.50
C TYR A 171 -3.36 23.95 -21.18
N GLY A 172 -2.60 25.02 -20.96
CA GLY A 172 -2.83 26.33 -21.59
C GLY A 172 -3.82 27.23 -20.83
N THR A 173 -4.44 26.75 -19.78
CA THR A 173 -5.31 27.53 -18.89
C THR A 173 -4.60 27.85 -17.59
N TRP A 174 -4.75 29.08 -17.10
CA TRP A 174 -4.18 29.51 -15.83
C TRP A 174 -5.18 29.32 -14.70
N TYR A 175 -4.70 28.74 -13.62
CA TYR A 175 -5.47 28.47 -12.41
C TYR A 175 -4.76 29.08 -11.21
N TYR A 176 -5.52 29.56 -10.23
CA TYR A 176 -4.97 30.07 -8.99
C TYR A 176 -5.00 28.99 -7.91
N VAL A 177 -3.83 28.73 -7.36
CA VAL A 177 -3.62 27.82 -6.23
C VAL A 177 -3.38 28.64 -4.98
N GLU A 178 -3.98 28.28 -3.87
CA GLU A 178 -3.81 28.86 -2.56
C GLU A 178 -3.49 27.77 -1.55
N GLU A 179 -2.37 27.91 -0.87
CA GLU A 179 -1.89 26.95 0.12
C GLU A 179 -1.92 25.49 -0.39
N GLY A 180 -1.53 25.27 -1.64
CA GLY A 180 -1.43 23.98 -2.28
C GLY A 180 -2.73 23.44 -2.87
N PHE A 181 -3.84 24.15 -2.79
CA PHE A 181 -5.12 23.72 -3.34
C PHE A 181 -5.67 24.72 -4.35
N LEU A 182 -6.38 24.19 -5.36
CA LEU A 182 -7.00 25.03 -6.37
C LEU A 182 -8.16 25.81 -5.78
N ASN A 183 -8.08 27.14 -5.86
CA ASN A 183 -9.14 28.03 -5.42
C ASN A 183 -10.00 28.47 -6.62
N TRP A 184 -11.20 27.87 -6.74
CA TRP A 184 -12.17 28.17 -7.80
C TRP A 184 -12.88 29.52 -7.63
N ASP A 185 -12.92 30.03 -6.40
CA ASP A 185 -13.63 31.26 -6.04
C ASP A 185 -12.72 32.49 -6.08
N TYR A 186 -11.43 32.28 -6.45
CA TYR A 186 -10.50 33.39 -6.53
C TYR A 186 -10.89 34.36 -7.63
N CYS A 187 -11.17 35.59 -7.24
CA CYS A 187 -11.62 36.67 -8.13
C CYS A 187 -10.82 37.94 -7.83
N SER A 188 -9.55 38.00 -8.23
CA SER A 188 -8.67 39.15 -8.04
C SER A 188 -7.56 39.16 -9.07
N LEU A 189 -6.92 40.31 -9.23
CA LEU A 189 -5.74 40.41 -10.09
C LEU A 189 -4.52 39.85 -9.39
N THR A 190 -3.88 38.89 -10.02
CA THR A 190 -2.63 38.28 -9.53
C THR A 190 -1.47 38.69 -10.43
N ASN A 191 -0.39 39.19 -9.84
CA ASN A 191 0.84 39.47 -10.55
C ASN A 191 1.67 38.19 -10.72
N TYR A 192 1.99 37.89 -11.97
CA TYR A 192 2.84 36.77 -12.31
C TYR A 192 3.94 37.25 -13.27
N TYR A 193 5.19 37.26 -12.82
CA TYR A 193 6.35 37.76 -13.55
C TYR A 193 6.13 39.17 -14.13
N GLY A 194 5.49 40.07 -13.37
CA GLY A 194 5.23 41.44 -13.79
C GLY A 194 3.99 41.67 -14.65
N THR A 195 3.24 40.61 -14.94
CA THR A 195 1.96 40.67 -15.66
C THR A 195 0.81 40.35 -14.72
N TYR A 196 -0.27 41.15 -14.79
CA TYR A 196 -1.49 40.94 -14.00
C TYR A 196 -2.47 40.04 -14.78
N TYR A 197 -3.00 39.03 -14.11
CA TYR A 197 -4.04 38.13 -14.58
C TYR A 197 -5.26 38.21 -13.66
N GLY A 198 -6.46 38.14 -14.23
CA GLY A 198 -7.73 38.20 -13.50
C GLY A 198 -8.82 37.43 -14.20
#